data_2b42f733ecbeee935fca914bb95c79bf
#
_entry.id   2b42f733ecbeee935fca914bb95c79bf
#
_cell.length_a   1.000
_cell.length_b   1.000
_cell.length_c   1.000
_cell.angle_alpha   90.00
_cell.angle_beta   90.00
_cell.angle_gamma   90.00
#
_symmetry.space_group_name_H-M   'P 1'
#
loop_
_entity.id
_entity.type
_entity.pdbx_description
1 polymer ?
#
loop_
_entity_poly.entity_id
_entity_poly.type
_entity_poly.pdbx_seq_one_letter_code
_entity_poly.pdbx_strand_id
1 'polypeptide(L)'
;MDFIRVLSLDELPQASSKIVKLGNKKVAVFHYNNKITAIGNACLHRGGPLGVGQVKSCPDGFYVSCPWHGWEYNIETGAAPHGYEDQQAVYEVKIENDDILISQEPVVQAKKAFHDSPLLEDLKNLKYQTTPNSLNILGISATNMNKDLPRFSTSEDALEKSLAFASTHLGAETRMIKLRDLEFKHCEGYYSQHMQACNWPCSITEMNPEDGMTKVYADMILWADIVILATPIRWGQASSLYYKMAERLNTVQNQITLKNKVLVKNKVAGFIITGGQDNIQQVAGQLMCFFTDLGFAFPPFSFMGWSRGWTAEDMDKNVMQFKKSEYVFRASRELIENAVETLKQVKRMDASNISAPKPRKNDSWSTEIENPEQNH
;
A
#
# COMPACT_ATOMS: atom_id res chain seq x y z
N MET A 1 -3.00 40.38 21.65
CA MET A 1 -2.96 38.91 21.50
C MET A 1 -2.59 38.33 22.84
N ASP A 2 -3.40 37.47 23.41
CA ASP A 2 -3.16 36.94 24.74
C ASP A 2 -2.17 35.78 24.65
N PHE A 3 -1.18 35.76 25.56
CA PHE A 3 -0.17 34.74 25.66
C PHE A 3 -0.38 33.91 26.92
N ILE A 4 -0.16 32.60 26.81
CA ILE A 4 -0.28 31.66 27.93
C ILE A 4 1.09 31.01 28.15
N ARG A 5 1.54 30.98 29.39
CA ARG A 5 2.71 30.23 29.81
C ARG A 5 2.44 28.74 29.65
N VAL A 6 3.36 28.04 28.97
CA VAL A 6 3.21 26.61 28.69
C VAL A 6 4.34 25.74 29.24
N LEU A 7 5.56 26.25 29.28
CA LEU A 7 6.77 25.57 29.76
C LEU A 7 7.76 26.60 30.34
N SER A 8 8.71 26.13 31.14
CA SER A 8 9.95 26.85 31.37
C SER A 8 11.00 26.47 30.32
N LEU A 9 12.01 27.31 30.12
CA LEU A 9 13.04 27.11 29.10
C LEU A 9 13.89 25.83 29.35
N ASP A 10 14.15 25.54 30.64
CA ASP A 10 14.87 24.35 31.10
C ASP A 10 14.08 23.04 30.81
N GLU A 11 12.76 23.10 30.70
CA GLU A 11 11.94 21.96 30.36
C GLU A 11 11.97 21.58 28.84
N LEU A 12 12.54 22.46 27.99
CA LEU A 12 12.62 22.25 26.54
C LEU A 12 14.07 22.41 26.06
N PRO A 13 14.96 21.44 26.29
CA PRO A 13 16.34 21.48 25.82
C PRO A 13 16.47 21.69 24.32
N GLN A 14 17.63 22.14 23.86
CA GLN A 14 17.98 22.24 22.47
C GLN A 14 17.84 20.88 21.78
N ALA A 15 17.39 20.85 20.53
CA ALA A 15 17.09 19.68 19.70
C ALA A 15 16.01 18.75 20.31
N SER A 16 15.03 19.35 20.99
CA SER A 16 13.90 18.63 21.57
C SER A 16 12.55 19.22 21.19
N SER A 17 11.50 18.48 21.50
CA SER A 17 10.12 18.92 21.33
C SER A 17 9.25 18.46 22.49
N LYS A 18 8.19 19.20 22.79
CA LYS A 18 7.18 18.85 23.80
C LYS A 18 5.78 19.14 23.32
N ILE A 19 4.83 18.31 23.76
CA ILE A 19 3.40 18.55 23.52
C ILE A 19 2.81 19.26 24.73
N VAL A 20 2.24 20.42 24.50
CA VAL A 20 1.57 21.22 25.55
C VAL A 20 0.08 21.29 25.29
N LYS A 21 -0.68 21.51 26.35
CA LYS A 21 -2.14 21.77 26.27
C LYS A 21 -2.39 23.27 26.22
N LEU A 22 -3.21 23.71 25.27
CA LEU A 22 -3.70 25.07 25.14
C LEU A 22 -5.23 25.03 25.08
N GLY A 23 -5.89 25.13 26.23
CA GLY A 23 -7.31 24.84 26.35
C GLY A 23 -7.63 23.41 25.91
N ASN A 24 -8.49 23.28 24.90
CA ASN A 24 -8.85 21.99 24.31
C ASN A 24 -7.92 21.55 23.18
N LYS A 25 -6.96 22.39 22.79
CA LYS A 25 -6.01 22.13 21.69
C LYS A 25 -4.72 21.53 22.27
N LYS A 26 -4.00 20.73 21.47
CA LYS A 26 -2.63 20.31 21.73
C LYS A 26 -1.71 21.00 20.74
N VAL A 27 -0.63 21.55 21.24
CA VAL A 27 0.39 22.26 20.45
C VAL A 27 1.72 21.55 20.63
N ALA A 28 2.46 21.39 19.55
CA ALA A 28 3.82 20.86 19.57
C ALA A 28 4.78 22.04 19.59
N VAL A 29 5.61 22.12 20.63
CA VAL A 29 6.65 23.15 20.81
C VAL A 29 8.01 22.53 20.53
N PHE A 30 8.81 23.18 19.71
CA PHE A 30 10.11 22.70 19.24
C PHE A 30 11.22 23.69 19.62
N HIS A 31 12.39 23.19 20.00
CA HIS A 31 13.58 23.99 20.24
C HIS A 31 14.71 23.52 19.33
N TYR A 32 14.86 24.16 18.19
CA TYR A 32 15.88 23.84 17.19
C TYR A 32 16.57 25.11 16.70
N ASN A 33 17.89 25.02 16.44
CA ASN A 33 18.68 26.14 15.93
C ASN A 33 18.54 27.44 16.78
N ASN A 34 18.57 27.30 18.12
CA ASN A 34 18.38 28.41 19.08
C ASN A 34 17.03 29.15 18.88
N LYS A 35 16.08 28.56 18.26
CA LYS A 35 14.71 29.06 18.07
C LYS A 35 13.72 28.16 18.75
N ILE A 36 12.71 28.76 19.38
CA ILE A 36 11.54 28.04 19.87
C ILE A 36 10.38 28.36 18.95
N THR A 37 9.72 27.31 18.44
CA THR A 37 8.58 27.40 17.52
C THR A 37 7.44 26.55 18.00
N ALA A 38 6.22 26.86 17.59
CA ALA A 38 5.03 26.15 18.03
C ALA A 38 4.03 25.98 16.89
N ILE A 39 3.66 24.72 16.63
CA ILE A 39 2.64 24.38 15.61
C ILE A 39 1.57 23.47 16.20
N GLY A 40 0.43 23.36 15.54
CA GLY A 40 -0.62 22.42 15.92
C GLY A 40 -0.08 20.98 16.00
N ASN A 41 -0.36 20.27 17.09
CA ASN A 41 0.20 18.94 17.32
C ASN A 41 -0.48 17.84 16.48
N ALA A 42 -1.75 18.00 16.11
CA ALA A 42 -2.49 16.99 15.37
C ALA A 42 -2.17 17.10 13.87
N CYS A 43 -1.48 16.11 13.32
CA CYS A 43 -1.20 16.03 11.89
C CYS A 43 -2.49 16.10 11.06
N LEU A 44 -2.53 16.94 10.03
CA LEU A 44 -3.71 17.15 9.20
C LEU A 44 -4.16 15.91 8.43
N HIS A 45 -3.26 14.95 8.22
CA HIS A 45 -3.63 13.70 7.58
C HIS A 45 -4.66 12.92 8.42
N ARG A 46 -4.28 12.41 9.59
CA ARG A 46 -5.13 11.56 10.45
C ARG A 46 -4.91 11.81 11.96
N GLY A 47 -4.43 12.98 12.34
CA GLY A 47 -4.32 13.38 13.74
C GLY A 47 -3.09 12.85 14.50
N GLY A 48 -2.10 12.27 13.81
CA GLY A 48 -0.87 11.78 14.45
C GLY A 48 -0.14 12.88 15.22
N PRO A 49 0.54 12.57 16.36
CA PRO A 49 1.14 13.57 17.24
C PRO A 49 2.47 14.09 16.68
N LEU A 50 2.50 15.30 16.15
CA LEU A 50 3.70 15.92 15.58
C LEU A 50 4.79 16.15 16.60
N GLY A 51 4.44 16.49 17.85
CA GLY A 51 5.42 16.76 18.91
C GLY A 51 6.23 15.55 19.39
N VAL A 52 5.97 14.34 18.89
CA VAL A 52 6.84 13.16 19.08
C VAL A 52 7.41 12.65 17.74
N GLY A 53 7.23 13.44 16.68
CA GLY A 53 7.78 13.14 15.37
C GLY A 53 9.29 13.42 15.28
N GLN A 54 9.94 12.81 14.31
CA GLN A 54 11.34 13.06 14.02
C GLN A 54 11.52 14.40 13.32
N VAL A 55 12.38 15.26 13.86
CA VAL A 55 12.76 16.53 13.21
C VAL A 55 13.97 16.30 12.31
N LYS A 56 13.88 16.76 11.06
CA LYS A 56 14.93 16.67 10.04
C LYS A 56 15.38 18.08 9.64
N SER A 57 16.68 18.26 9.39
CA SER A 57 17.20 19.47 8.79
C SER A 57 17.14 19.37 7.27
N CYS A 58 16.55 20.37 6.62
CA CYS A 58 16.45 20.52 5.18
C CYS A 58 17.07 21.85 4.74
N PRO A 59 17.35 22.08 3.45
CA PRO A 59 17.95 23.34 2.98
C PRO A 59 17.12 24.59 3.30
N ASP A 60 15.81 24.46 3.40
CA ASP A 60 14.82 25.51 3.66
C ASP A 60 14.30 25.54 5.11
N GLY A 61 14.94 24.79 6.04
CA GLY A 61 14.61 24.80 7.46
C GLY A 61 14.48 23.42 8.10
N PHE A 62 13.84 23.38 9.25
CA PHE A 62 13.58 22.15 9.98
C PHE A 62 12.16 21.67 9.77
N TYR A 63 12.01 20.38 9.47
CA TYR A 63 10.71 19.74 9.25
C TYR A 63 10.48 18.63 10.26
N VAL A 64 9.31 18.60 10.87
CA VAL A 64 8.86 17.45 11.67
C VAL A 64 8.11 16.46 10.79
N SER A 65 8.52 15.19 10.83
CA SER A 65 7.83 14.08 10.17
C SER A 65 6.86 13.42 11.13
N CYS A 66 5.59 13.31 10.72
CA CYS A 66 4.56 12.64 11.51
C CYS A 66 4.93 11.17 11.75
N PRO A 67 4.92 10.68 13.01
CA PRO A 67 5.34 9.31 13.33
C PRO A 67 4.40 8.24 12.75
N TRP A 68 3.16 8.61 12.38
CA TRP A 68 2.22 7.62 11.84
C TRP A 68 2.44 7.35 10.35
N HIS A 69 2.54 8.42 9.51
CA HIS A 69 2.52 8.25 8.06
C HIS A 69 3.56 9.11 7.33
N GLY A 70 4.53 9.68 8.03
CA GLY A 70 5.60 10.47 7.42
C GLY A 70 5.19 11.81 6.81
N TRP A 71 3.96 12.30 7.07
CA TRP A 71 3.55 13.66 6.66
C TRP A 71 4.46 14.69 7.31
N GLU A 72 4.98 15.63 6.54
CA GLU A 72 6.01 16.58 7.01
C GLU A 72 5.50 18.01 7.06
N TYR A 73 5.95 18.76 8.06
CA TYR A 73 5.64 20.18 8.22
C TYR A 73 6.88 20.94 8.73
N ASN A 74 7.13 22.10 8.13
CA ASN A 74 8.14 23.02 8.64
C ASN A 74 7.75 23.50 10.04
N ILE A 75 8.65 23.36 11.01
CA ILE A 75 8.34 23.67 12.41
C ILE A 75 8.19 25.18 12.71
N GLU A 76 8.67 26.05 11.80
CA GLU A 76 8.54 27.50 11.95
C GLU A 76 7.30 28.03 11.23
N THR A 77 7.10 27.62 9.99
CA THR A 77 6.04 28.16 9.12
C THR A 77 4.78 27.32 9.12
N GLY A 78 4.84 26.07 9.57
CA GLY A 78 3.74 25.11 9.48
C GLY A 78 3.46 24.60 8.07
N ALA A 79 4.18 25.06 7.06
CA ALA A 79 3.96 24.66 5.67
C ALA A 79 4.44 23.22 5.43
N ALA A 80 3.71 22.49 4.59
CA ALA A 80 4.19 21.21 4.06
C ALA A 80 5.37 21.44 3.08
N PRO A 81 6.18 20.41 2.76
CA PRO A 81 7.26 20.50 1.78
C PRO A 81 6.78 20.98 0.42
N HIS A 82 7.71 21.50 -0.39
CA HIS A 82 7.42 21.97 -1.76
C HIS A 82 6.64 20.91 -2.57
N GLY A 83 5.58 21.35 -3.21
CA GLY A 83 4.67 20.49 -3.98
C GLY A 83 3.45 20.00 -3.19
N TYR A 84 3.36 20.33 -1.90
CA TYR A 84 2.18 20.07 -1.06
C TYR A 84 1.62 21.38 -0.51
N GLU A 85 0.31 21.46 -0.40
CA GLU A 85 -0.39 22.68 0.00
C GLU A 85 -0.94 22.65 1.44
N ASP A 86 -0.65 21.59 2.18
CA ASP A 86 -1.06 21.50 3.59
C ASP A 86 -0.36 22.56 4.42
N GLN A 87 -1.12 23.22 5.28
CA GLN A 87 -0.64 24.24 6.20
C GLN A 87 -1.07 23.89 7.61
N GLN A 88 -0.11 23.66 8.50
CA GLN A 88 -0.37 23.44 9.92
C GLN A 88 -0.59 24.78 10.63
N ALA A 89 -1.38 24.78 11.71
CA ALA A 89 -1.55 25.95 12.54
C ALA A 89 -0.21 26.38 13.16
N VAL A 90 0.12 27.66 13.15
CA VAL A 90 1.32 28.22 13.76
C VAL A 90 0.93 29.16 14.90
N TYR A 91 1.63 29.07 16.02
CA TYR A 91 1.43 29.91 17.18
C TYR A 91 2.66 30.81 17.39
N GLU A 92 2.40 32.05 17.76
CA GLU A 92 3.48 32.97 18.14
C GLU A 92 4.09 32.54 19.50
N VAL A 93 5.41 32.62 19.59
CA VAL A 93 6.14 32.24 20.80
C VAL A 93 6.87 33.46 21.35
N LYS A 94 6.83 33.66 22.68
CA LYS A 94 7.60 34.64 23.43
C LYS A 94 8.33 33.96 24.57
N ILE A 95 9.50 34.50 24.92
CA ILE A 95 10.27 34.08 26.09
C ILE A 95 10.30 35.27 27.03
N GLU A 96 9.81 35.08 28.25
CA GLU A 96 9.78 36.08 29.29
C GLU A 96 10.20 35.43 30.62
N ASN A 97 11.26 35.94 31.26
CA ASN A 97 11.78 35.43 32.55
C ASN A 97 12.02 33.91 32.57
N ASP A 98 12.63 33.37 31.51
CA ASP A 98 12.86 31.92 31.29
C ASP A 98 11.60 31.10 31.14
N ASP A 99 10.45 31.71 30.96
CA ASP A 99 9.19 31.04 30.64
C ASP A 99 8.89 31.15 29.14
N ILE A 100 8.40 30.04 28.56
CA ILE A 100 7.92 29.96 27.19
C ILE A 100 6.42 30.23 27.21
N LEU A 101 6.02 31.29 26.52
CA LEU A 101 4.62 31.66 26.32
C LEU A 101 4.26 31.49 24.86
N ILE A 102 3.03 30.99 24.61
CA ILE A 102 2.49 30.89 23.25
C ILE A 102 1.16 31.65 23.12
N SER A 103 0.89 32.15 21.94
CA SER A 103 -0.38 32.84 21.66
C SER A 103 -1.57 31.90 21.84
N GLN A 104 -2.66 32.39 22.43
CA GLN A 104 -3.86 31.59 22.68
C GLN A 104 -4.51 31.11 21.38
N GLU A 105 -4.48 31.95 20.35
CA GLU A 105 -4.95 31.58 19.01
C GLU A 105 -3.77 31.55 18.03
N PRO A 106 -3.84 30.67 17.00
CA PRO A 106 -2.79 30.58 16.00
C PRO A 106 -2.72 31.84 15.13
N VAL A 107 -1.51 32.28 14.79
CA VAL A 107 -1.27 33.39 13.85
C VAL A 107 -1.42 32.91 12.38
N VAL A 108 -1.22 31.63 12.14
CA VAL A 108 -1.55 30.97 10.87
C VAL A 108 -2.55 29.86 11.16
N GLN A 109 -3.67 29.86 10.47
CA GLN A 109 -4.68 28.80 10.63
C GLN A 109 -4.29 27.54 9.89
N ALA A 110 -4.68 26.39 10.45
CA ALA A 110 -4.51 25.10 9.77
C ALA A 110 -5.39 25.05 8.51
N LYS A 111 -4.80 24.58 7.40
CA LYS A 111 -5.49 24.33 6.14
C LYS A 111 -5.05 22.98 5.61
N LYS A 112 -5.98 22.04 5.49
CA LYS A 112 -5.73 20.77 4.82
C LYS A 112 -5.92 20.97 3.31
N ALA A 113 -4.91 20.60 2.52
CA ALA A 113 -5.01 20.58 1.08
C ALA A 113 -5.99 19.48 0.62
N PHE A 114 -6.71 19.76 -0.45
CA PHE A 114 -7.49 18.76 -1.15
C PHE A 114 -6.74 18.36 -2.42
N HIS A 115 -6.37 17.11 -2.53
CA HIS A 115 -5.94 16.54 -3.79
C HIS A 115 -7.18 16.19 -4.59
N ASP A 116 -7.43 16.92 -5.67
CA ASP A 116 -8.56 16.65 -6.58
C ASP A 116 -8.19 15.45 -7.47
N SER A 117 -8.37 14.26 -6.94
CA SER A 117 -8.18 13.01 -7.66
C SER A 117 -9.44 12.16 -7.56
N PRO A 118 -10.27 12.12 -8.64
CA PRO A 118 -11.48 11.28 -8.66
C PRO A 118 -11.20 9.82 -8.32
N LEU A 119 -10.06 9.31 -8.79
CA LEU A 119 -9.66 7.93 -8.52
C LEU A 119 -9.33 7.69 -7.03
N LEU A 120 -8.67 8.64 -6.38
CA LEU A 120 -8.40 8.56 -4.93
C LEU A 120 -9.72 8.62 -4.13
N GLU A 121 -10.65 9.46 -4.55
CA GLU A 121 -11.98 9.52 -3.91
C GLU A 121 -12.77 8.22 -4.11
N ASP A 122 -12.69 7.60 -5.29
CA ASP A 122 -13.31 6.29 -5.52
C ASP A 122 -12.67 5.20 -4.63
N LEU A 123 -11.35 5.24 -4.41
CA LEU A 123 -10.66 4.34 -3.48
C LEU A 123 -11.09 4.58 -2.03
N LYS A 124 -11.15 5.82 -1.57
CA LYS A 124 -11.60 6.17 -0.21
C LYS A 124 -13.02 5.68 0.06
N ASN A 125 -13.90 5.87 -0.90
CA ASN A 125 -15.32 5.53 -0.79
C ASN A 125 -15.65 4.10 -1.23
N LEU A 126 -14.66 3.33 -1.70
CA LEU A 126 -14.81 1.97 -2.22
C LEU A 126 -15.94 1.88 -3.26
N LYS A 127 -15.92 2.76 -4.25
CA LYS A 127 -16.87 2.74 -5.35
C LYS A 127 -16.52 1.61 -6.32
N TYR A 128 -17.08 0.44 -6.07
CA TYR A 128 -16.88 -0.74 -6.93
C TYR A 128 -17.48 -0.50 -8.32
N GLN A 129 -16.66 -0.73 -9.35
CA GLN A 129 -17.01 -0.54 -10.76
C GLN A 129 -17.49 -1.85 -11.38
N THR A 130 -18.38 -2.55 -10.69
CA THR A 130 -18.93 -3.83 -11.19
C THR A 130 -20.18 -3.58 -12.01
N THR A 131 -20.16 -3.97 -13.28
CA THR A 131 -21.37 -4.01 -14.12
C THR A 131 -22.07 -5.34 -13.91
N PRO A 132 -23.37 -5.39 -13.70
CA PRO A 132 -24.09 -6.66 -13.64
C PRO A 132 -23.82 -7.50 -14.90
N ASN A 133 -23.45 -8.77 -14.70
CA ASN A 133 -23.10 -9.74 -15.75
C ASN A 133 -21.79 -9.46 -16.54
N SER A 134 -21.00 -8.47 -16.18
CA SER A 134 -19.62 -8.36 -16.70
C SER A 134 -18.68 -9.34 -16.02
N LEU A 135 -17.70 -9.81 -16.76
CA LEU A 135 -16.56 -10.57 -16.27
C LEU A 135 -15.29 -9.71 -16.48
N ASN A 136 -14.70 -9.22 -15.39
CA ASN A 136 -13.58 -8.31 -15.45
C ASN A 136 -12.29 -9.01 -15.02
N ILE A 137 -11.32 -9.12 -15.93
CA ILE A 137 -10.05 -9.81 -15.67
C ILE A 137 -8.89 -8.84 -15.79
N LEU A 138 -8.15 -8.69 -14.67
CA LEU A 138 -6.95 -7.90 -14.61
C LEU A 138 -5.71 -8.77 -14.74
N GLY A 139 -4.88 -8.50 -15.73
CA GLY A 139 -3.54 -9.03 -15.83
C GLY A 139 -2.51 -8.05 -15.25
N ILE A 140 -1.63 -8.53 -14.36
CA ILE A 140 -0.52 -7.75 -13.82
C ILE A 140 0.79 -8.41 -14.21
N SER A 141 1.59 -7.73 -15.02
CA SER A 141 2.94 -8.16 -15.37
C SER A 141 3.96 -7.56 -14.39
N ALA A 142 4.65 -8.43 -13.66
CA ALA A 142 5.78 -8.07 -12.83
C ALA A 142 7.14 -8.26 -13.55
N THR A 143 7.13 -8.29 -14.87
CA THR A 143 8.35 -8.41 -15.67
C THR A 143 9.21 -7.15 -15.52
N ASN A 144 10.42 -7.34 -14.98
CA ASN A 144 11.42 -6.28 -14.87
C ASN A 144 12.35 -6.28 -16.06
N MET A 145 12.31 -5.22 -16.87
CA MET A 145 13.20 -4.99 -18.01
C MET A 145 13.27 -3.48 -18.31
N ASN A 146 14.25 -3.10 -19.14
CA ASN A 146 14.32 -1.73 -19.64
C ASN A 146 13.05 -1.42 -20.45
N LYS A 147 12.32 -0.37 -20.08
CA LYS A 147 11.08 0.04 -20.73
C LYS A 147 11.30 0.64 -22.12
N ASP A 148 12.46 1.29 -22.33
CA ASP A 148 12.80 1.96 -23.60
C ASP A 148 13.35 0.97 -24.65
N LEU A 149 13.85 -0.19 -24.18
CA LEU A 149 14.37 -1.27 -25.03
C LEU A 149 13.74 -2.61 -24.59
N PRO A 150 12.42 -2.79 -24.80
CA PRO A 150 11.72 -3.96 -24.31
C PRO A 150 12.19 -5.23 -25.05
N ARG A 151 12.39 -6.28 -24.28
CA ARG A 151 12.71 -7.62 -24.79
C ARG A 151 11.49 -8.51 -24.70
N PHE A 152 11.46 -9.60 -25.49
CA PHE A 152 10.42 -10.62 -25.33
C PHE A 152 10.45 -11.21 -23.91
N SER A 153 9.30 -11.23 -23.27
CA SER A 153 9.11 -11.84 -21.96
C SER A 153 8.13 -13.01 -22.06
N THR A 154 8.56 -14.18 -21.63
CA THR A 154 7.72 -15.39 -21.62
C THR A 154 6.52 -15.27 -20.69
N SER A 155 6.69 -14.70 -19.49
CA SER A 155 5.58 -14.47 -18.54
C SER A 155 4.57 -13.45 -19.06
N GLU A 156 5.03 -12.38 -19.68
CA GLU A 156 4.17 -11.34 -20.22
C GLU A 156 3.41 -11.82 -21.46
N ASP A 157 4.07 -12.53 -22.38
CA ASP A 157 3.43 -13.10 -23.57
C ASP A 157 2.34 -14.13 -23.19
N ALA A 158 2.61 -14.99 -22.19
CA ALA A 158 1.59 -15.91 -21.69
C ALA A 158 0.39 -15.17 -21.08
N LEU A 159 0.65 -14.09 -20.35
CA LEU A 159 -0.42 -13.26 -19.78
C LEU A 159 -1.25 -12.58 -20.89
N GLU A 160 -0.60 -11.96 -21.87
CA GLU A 160 -1.29 -11.33 -23.00
C GLU A 160 -2.19 -12.33 -23.75
N LYS A 161 -1.70 -13.54 -23.99
CA LYS A 161 -2.49 -14.62 -24.61
C LYS A 161 -3.64 -15.09 -23.74
N SER A 162 -3.44 -15.18 -22.42
CA SER A 162 -4.50 -15.52 -21.48
C SER A 162 -5.62 -14.48 -21.51
N LEU A 163 -5.28 -13.20 -21.48
CA LEU A 163 -6.25 -12.10 -21.55
C LEU A 163 -6.96 -12.05 -22.91
N ALA A 164 -6.23 -12.25 -24.01
CA ALA A 164 -6.82 -12.33 -25.35
C ALA A 164 -7.83 -13.48 -25.45
N PHE A 165 -7.49 -14.67 -24.93
CA PHE A 165 -8.42 -15.80 -24.85
C PHE A 165 -9.67 -15.45 -24.04
N ALA A 166 -9.50 -14.84 -22.86
CA ALA A 166 -10.62 -14.43 -22.00
C ALA A 166 -11.56 -13.46 -22.72
N SER A 167 -11.01 -12.47 -23.41
CA SER A 167 -11.80 -11.50 -24.16
C SER A 167 -12.54 -12.13 -25.34
N THR A 168 -11.84 -12.93 -26.16
CA THR A 168 -12.39 -13.46 -27.43
C THR A 168 -13.33 -14.63 -27.24
N HIS A 169 -13.11 -15.49 -26.24
CA HIS A 169 -13.87 -16.74 -26.06
C HIS A 169 -14.83 -16.72 -24.87
N LEU A 170 -14.57 -15.88 -23.86
CA LEU A 170 -15.40 -15.82 -22.66
C LEU A 170 -16.15 -14.49 -22.52
N GLY A 171 -15.96 -13.56 -23.46
CA GLY A 171 -16.60 -12.23 -23.43
C GLY A 171 -16.17 -11.37 -22.24
N ALA A 172 -14.97 -11.61 -21.69
CA ALA A 172 -14.47 -10.86 -20.56
C ALA A 172 -13.96 -9.48 -21.00
N GLU A 173 -14.21 -8.47 -20.18
CA GLU A 173 -13.46 -7.22 -20.23
C GLU A 173 -12.09 -7.46 -19.62
N THR A 174 -11.03 -7.03 -20.30
CA THR A 174 -9.67 -7.26 -19.86
C THR A 174 -8.88 -5.97 -19.74
N ARG A 175 -8.09 -5.84 -18.66
CA ARG A 175 -7.10 -4.79 -18.49
C ARG A 175 -5.74 -5.41 -18.22
N MET A 176 -4.68 -4.73 -18.61
CA MET A 176 -3.31 -5.15 -18.32
C MET A 176 -2.52 -4.02 -17.70
N ILE A 177 -1.87 -4.32 -16.58
CA ILE A 177 -0.90 -3.45 -15.92
C ILE A 177 0.49 -4.06 -16.08
N LYS A 178 1.42 -3.30 -16.65
CA LYS A 178 2.86 -3.63 -16.64
C LYS A 178 3.52 -2.80 -15.56
N LEU A 179 3.90 -3.41 -14.44
CA LEU A 179 4.44 -2.69 -13.28
C LEU A 179 5.68 -1.86 -13.61
N ARG A 180 6.47 -2.27 -14.61
CA ARG A 180 7.65 -1.51 -15.06
C ARG A 180 7.31 -0.15 -15.69
N ASP A 181 6.08 0.00 -16.19
CA ASP A 181 5.63 1.24 -16.84
C ASP A 181 5.05 2.23 -15.82
N LEU A 182 4.89 1.79 -14.56
CA LEU A 182 4.39 2.61 -13.46
C LEU A 182 5.53 3.15 -12.61
N GLU A 183 5.44 4.43 -12.28
CA GLU A 183 6.27 5.02 -11.25
C GLU A 183 5.53 4.99 -9.91
N PHE A 184 6.05 4.25 -8.95
CA PHE A 184 5.49 4.18 -7.60
C PHE A 184 6.59 3.99 -6.55
N LYS A 185 6.36 4.54 -5.36
CA LYS A 185 7.30 4.45 -4.24
C LYS A 185 7.29 3.06 -3.61
N HIS A 186 8.39 2.70 -2.96
CA HIS A 186 8.44 1.56 -2.04
C HIS A 186 7.53 1.79 -0.84
N CYS A 187 7.17 0.72 -0.14
CA CYS A 187 6.57 0.82 1.17
C CYS A 187 7.59 1.39 2.17
N GLU A 188 7.20 2.38 2.95
CA GLU A 188 8.05 2.98 3.98
C GLU A 188 7.86 2.32 5.36
N GLY A 189 7.06 1.26 5.44
CA GLY A 189 6.93 0.44 6.64
C GLY A 189 6.30 1.14 7.85
N TYR A 190 5.45 2.14 7.65
CA TYR A 190 4.82 2.89 8.75
C TYR A 190 4.06 2.01 9.75
N TYR A 191 3.60 0.83 9.33
CA TYR A 191 2.96 -0.15 10.20
C TYR A 191 3.85 -0.59 11.38
N SER A 192 5.19 -0.52 11.24
CA SER A 192 6.12 -0.85 12.31
C SER A 192 6.17 0.21 13.42
N GLN A 193 5.68 1.41 13.18
CA GLN A 193 5.64 2.50 14.14
C GLN A 193 4.36 2.47 14.99
N HIS A 194 3.24 2.13 14.37
CA HIS A 194 1.95 2.01 15.03
C HIS A 194 0.99 1.16 14.19
N MET A 195 0.25 0.23 14.84
CA MET A 195 -0.65 -0.71 14.14
C MET A 195 -1.67 -0.03 13.22
N GLN A 196 -2.11 1.18 13.54
CA GLN A 196 -3.07 1.93 12.72
C GLN A 196 -2.41 2.82 11.67
N ALA A 197 -1.08 2.84 11.59
CA ALA A 197 -0.36 3.70 10.66
C ALA A 197 -0.50 3.28 9.19
N CYS A 198 -0.71 1.99 8.92
CA CYS A 198 -0.95 1.46 7.58
C CYS A 198 -2.44 1.23 7.35
N ASN A 199 -3.15 2.26 6.96
CA ASN A 199 -4.58 2.25 6.70
C ASN A 199 -4.91 2.28 5.20
N TRP A 200 -6.18 2.04 4.86
CA TRP A 200 -6.73 2.19 3.53
C TRP A 200 -7.35 3.59 3.32
N PRO A 201 -7.11 4.29 2.19
CA PRO A 201 -6.06 3.98 1.22
C PRO A 201 -4.64 4.11 1.78
N CYS A 202 -3.62 3.64 1.05
CA CYS A 202 -2.22 3.80 1.46
C CYS A 202 -1.86 5.29 1.59
N SER A 203 -1.21 5.69 2.68
CA SER A 203 -0.83 7.08 2.92
C SER A 203 0.07 7.66 1.83
N ILE A 204 0.96 6.87 1.23
CA ILE A 204 1.80 7.30 0.11
C ILE A 204 0.91 7.67 -1.09
N THR A 205 -0.14 6.89 -1.36
CA THR A 205 -1.14 7.19 -2.40
C THR A 205 -1.98 8.43 -2.04
N GLU A 206 -2.29 8.64 -0.76
CA GLU A 206 -2.98 9.86 -0.32
C GLU A 206 -2.09 11.11 -0.44
N MET A 207 -0.77 10.98 -0.19
CA MET A 207 0.20 12.06 -0.36
C MET A 207 0.46 12.40 -1.83
N ASN A 208 0.46 11.39 -2.69
CA ASN A 208 0.67 11.54 -4.12
C ASN A 208 -0.30 10.64 -4.89
N PRO A 209 -1.48 11.15 -5.29
CA PRO A 209 -2.45 10.38 -6.08
C PRO A 209 -1.95 9.91 -7.45
N GLU A 210 -0.90 10.53 -7.98
CA GLU A 210 -0.23 10.11 -9.22
C GLU A 210 0.73 8.92 -9.02
N ASP A 211 0.98 8.50 -7.77
CA ASP A 211 1.72 7.26 -7.49
C ASP A 211 1.04 6.07 -8.20
N GLY A 212 1.80 5.33 -9.00
CA GLY A 212 1.27 4.27 -9.86
C GLY A 212 0.49 3.16 -9.13
N MET A 213 0.64 3.04 -7.80
CA MET A 213 -0.17 2.13 -7.00
C MET A 213 -1.64 2.54 -6.93
N THR A 214 -1.97 3.82 -7.13
CA THR A 214 -3.36 4.29 -7.20
C THR A 214 -4.13 3.51 -8.27
N LYS A 215 -3.54 3.36 -9.46
CA LYS A 215 -4.10 2.56 -10.54
C LYS A 215 -4.18 1.07 -10.20
N VAL A 216 -3.13 0.51 -9.59
CA VAL A 216 -3.12 -0.90 -9.17
C VAL A 216 -4.25 -1.18 -8.18
N TYR A 217 -4.43 -0.33 -7.18
CA TYR A 217 -5.53 -0.46 -6.21
C TYR A 217 -6.89 -0.35 -6.90
N ALA A 218 -7.09 0.64 -7.77
CA ALA A 218 -8.37 0.83 -8.44
C ALA A 218 -8.74 -0.36 -9.31
N ASP A 219 -7.83 -0.80 -10.18
CA ASP A 219 -8.11 -1.93 -11.09
C ASP A 219 -8.24 -3.26 -10.33
N MET A 220 -7.41 -3.52 -9.30
CA MET A 220 -7.44 -4.76 -8.53
C MET A 220 -8.67 -4.84 -7.59
N ILE A 221 -8.97 -3.74 -6.87
CA ILE A 221 -9.96 -3.75 -5.81
C ILE A 221 -11.33 -3.31 -6.30
N LEU A 222 -11.41 -2.23 -7.08
CA LEU A 222 -12.70 -1.68 -7.47
C LEU A 222 -13.26 -2.29 -8.75
N TRP A 223 -12.40 -2.77 -9.67
CA TRP A 223 -12.84 -3.21 -10.99
C TRP A 223 -12.76 -4.71 -11.22
N ALA A 224 -11.62 -5.37 -10.97
CA ALA A 224 -11.41 -6.76 -11.33
C ALA A 224 -12.29 -7.74 -10.53
N ASP A 225 -12.78 -8.79 -11.19
CA ASP A 225 -13.32 -10.01 -10.59
C ASP A 225 -12.21 -11.06 -10.42
N ILE A 226 -11.32 -11.14 -11.42
CA ILE A 226 -10.18 -12.07 -11.46
C ILE A 226 -8.90 -11.29 -11.67
N VAL A 227 -7.85 -11.67 -10.94
CA VAL A 227 -6.50 -11.10 -11.08
C VAL A 227 -5.54 -12.20 -11.48
N ILE A 228 -4.87 -12.04 -12.62
CA ILE A 228 -3.79 -12.93 -13.07
C ILE A 228 -2.47 -12.19 -12.96
N LEU A 229 -1.61 -12.63 -12.05
CA LEU A 229 -0.27 -12.07 -11.88
C LEU A 229 0.76 -12.92 -12.64
N ALA A 230 1.52 -12.27 -13.51
CA ALA A 230 2.61 -12.90 -14.25
C ALA A 230 3.97 -12.39 -13.76
N THR A 231 4.87 -13.31 -13.39
CA THR A 231 6.21 -12.99 -12.93
C THR A 231 7.27 -13.91 -13.55
N PRO A 232 8.44 -13.36 -13.92
CA PRO A 232 9.60 -14.20 -14.19
C PRO A 232 10.22 -14.66 -12.87
N ILE A 233 10.87 -15.83 -12.89
CA ILE A 233 11.74 -16.27 -11.80
C ILE A 233 13.06 -15.50 -11.86
N ARG A 234 13.48 -14.93 -10.73
CA ARG A 234 14.76 -14.27 -10.51
C ARG A 234 15.39 -14.79 -9.25
N TRP A 235 16.55 -15.48 -9.37
CA TRP A 235 17.22 -16.12 -8.24
C TRP A 235 16.28 -17.01 -7.40
N GLY A 236 15.44 -17.80 -8.08
CA GLY A 236 14.49 -18.68 -7.44
C GLY A 236 13.29 -17.98 -6.76
N GLN A 237 13.09 -16.70 -7.01
CA GLN A 237 12.05 -15.87 -6.43
C GLN A 237 11.21 -15.17 -7.51
N ALA A 238 10.09 -14.58 -7.13
CA ALA A 238 9.39 -13.63 -7.99
C ALA A 238 10.26 -12.39 -8.25
N SER A 239 9.88 -11.56 -9.22
CA SER A 239 10.65 -10.36 -9.55
C SER A 239 10.60 -9.30 -8.44
N SER A 240 11.59 -8.40 -8.41
CA SER A 240 11.62 -7.27 -7.47
C SER A 240 10.42 -6.34 -7.61
N LEU A 241 9.86 -6.18 -8.82
CA LEU A 241 8.65 -5.38 -9.03
C LEU A 241 7.42 -5.99 -8.35
N TYR A 242 7.34 -7.34 -8.30
CA TYR A 242 6.29 -8.00 -7.53
C TYR A 242 6.40 -7.64 -6.04
N TYR A 243 7.58 -7.77 -5.44
CA TYR A 243 7.74 -7.47 -4.00
C TYR A 243 7.49 -6.00 -3.70
N LYS A 244 7.95 -5.09 -4.56
CA LYS A 244 7.67 -3.66 -4.42
C LYS A 244 6.17 -3.36 -4.40
N MET A 245 5.38 -4.03 -5.26
CA MET A 245 3.92 -3.94 -5.24
C MET A 245 3.32 -4.62 -4.01
N ALA A 246 3.78 -5.83 -3.67
CA ALA A 246 3.25 -6.63 -2.57
C ALA A 246 3.37 -5.91 -1.23
N GLU A 247 4.53 -5.32 -0.92
CA GLU A 247 4.71 -4.51 0.29
C GLU A 247 3.71 -3.36 0.38
N ARG A 248 3.39 -2.71 -0.74
CA ARG A 248 2.38 -1.65 -0.79
C ARG A 248 0.95 -2.16 -0.58
N LEU A 249 0.67 -3.44 -0.89
CA LEU A 249 -0.63 -4.08 -0.64
C LEU A 249 -0.88 -4.41 0.83
N ASN A 250 0.09 -4.23 1.72
CA ASN A 250 -0.11 -4.39 3.17
C ASN A 250 -1.30 -3.56 3.69
N THR A 251 -1.57 -2.40 3.10
CA THR A 251 -2.75 -1.58 3.45
C THR A 251 -4.08 -2.31 3.21
N VAL A 252 -4.13 -3.24 2.25
CA VAL A 252 -5.30 -4.07 1.94
C VAL A 252 -5.46 -5.15 3.01
N GLN A 253 -4.37 -5.84 3.36
CA GLN A 253 -4.36 -6.86 4.40
C GLN A 253 -4.77 -6.28 5.77
N ASN A 254 -4.27 -5.09 6.11
CA ASN A 254 -4.61 -4.42 7.37
C ASN A 254 -6.10 -4.10 7.51
N GLN A 255 -6.88 -4.01 6.43
CA GLN A 255 -8.32 -3.86 6.56
C GLN A 255 -8.98 -5.11 7.15
N ILE A 256 -8.42 -6.30 6.88
CA ILE A 256 -8.87 -7.54 7.52
C ILE A 256 -8.50 -7.51 8.99
N THR A 257 -7.24 -7.26 9.32
CA THR A 257 -6.72 -7.29 10.69
C THR A 257 -7.34 -6.23 11.59
N LEU A 258 -7.44 -4.99 11.11
CA LEU A 258 -7.88 -3.85 11.94
C LEU A 258 -9.38 -3.61 11.91
N LYS A 259 -10.08 -3.97 10.83
CA LYS A 259 -11.49 -3.61 10.61
C LYS A 259 -12.37 -4.78 10.22
N ASN A 260 -11.83 -6.00 10.21
CA ASN A 260 -12.54 -7.20 9.78
C ASN A 260 -13.22 -7.03 8.40
N LYS A 261 -12.54 -6.33 7.48
CA LYS A 261 -13.07 -5.99 6.16
C LYS A 261 -12.17 -6.52 5.05
N VAL A 262 -12.66 -7.46 4.27
CA VAL A 262 -11.97 -8.04 3.09
C VAL A 262 -12.30 -7.19 1.87
N LEU A 263 -11.33 -6.37 1.38
CA LEU A 263 -11.55 -5.50 0.23
C LEU A 263 -11.67 -6.25 -1.10
N VAL A 264 -11.06 -7.43 -1.18
CA VAL A 264 -11.07 -8.30 -2.37
C VAL A 264 -12.02 -9.50 -2.21
N LYS A 265 -13.06 -9.35 -1.38
CA LYS A 265 -14.07 -10.40 -1.16
C LYS A 265 -14.66 -10.87 -2.50
N ASN A 266 -14.81 -12.18 -2.66
CA ASN A 266 -15.37 -12.83 -3.84
C ASN A 266 -14.56 -12.62 -5.14
N LYS A 267 -13.28 -12.30 -5.03
CA LYS A 267 -12.36 -12.23 -6.17
C LYS A 267 -11.47 -13.46 -6.22
N VAL A 268 -11.01 -13.79 -7.42
CA VAL A 268 -10.16 -14.95 -7.67
C VAL A 268 -8.78 -14.49 -8.16
N ALA A 269 -7.71 -15.16 -7.69
CA ALA A 269 -6.36 -14.93 -8.19
C ALA A 269 -5.77 -16.18 -8.85
N GLY A 270 -4.94 -15.96 -9.88
CA GLY A 270 -4.16 -17.00 -10.54
C GLY A 270 -2.79 -16.45 -10.95
N PHE A 271 -1.84 -17.35 -11.25
CA PHE A 271 -0.46 -16.96 -11.46
C PHE A 271 0.14 -17.56 -12.72
N ILE A 272 1.00 -16.79 -13.38
CA ILE A 272 1.83 -17.22 -14.51
C ILE A 272 3.28 -17.04 -14.10
N ILE A 273 4.03 -18.14 -14.02
CA ILE A 273 5.39 -18.14 -13.49
C ILE A 273 6.32 -18.74 -14.54
N THR A 274 7.25 -17.96 -15.05
CA THR A 274 8.17 -18.45 -16.07
C THR A 274 9.61 -18.09 -15.77
N GLY A 275 10.55 -18.93 -16.17
CA GLY A 275 11.96 -18.64 -15.98
C GLY A 275 12.88 -19.66 -16.65
N GLY A 276 14.16 -19.35 -16.62
CA GLY A 276 15.21 -20.27 -17.03
C GLY A 276 15.66 -21.18 -15.91
N GLN A 277 15.33 -20.85 -14.66
CA GLN A 277 15.61 -21.66 -13.49
C GLN A 277 14.34 -22.38 -13.06
N ASP A 278 14.50 -23.55 -12.42
CA ASP A 278 13.41 -24.20 -11.71
C ASP A 278 13.06 -23.39 -10.44
N ASN A 279 12.13 -23.80 -9.69
CA ASN A 279 11.61 -23.19 -8.46
C ASN A 279 10.17 -22.64 -8.61
N ILE A 280 9.47 -23.09 -9.62
CA ILE A 280 8.09 -22.65 -9.91
C ILE A 280 7.18 -22.84 -8.72
N GLN A 281 7.25 -24.03 -8.06
CA GLN A 281 6.37 -24.37 -6.93
C GLN A 281 6.62 -23.48 -5.73
N GLN A 282 7.89 -23.13 -5.45
CA GLN A 282 8.22 -22.24 -4.33
C GLN A 282 7.70 -20.83 -4.59
N VAL A 283 7.89 -20.32 -5.81
CA VAL A 283 7.37 -18.99 -6.19
C VAL A 283 5.84 -19.00 -6.13
N ALA A 284 5.18 -20.04 -6.66
CA ALA A 284 3.73 -20.20 -6.59
C ALA A 284 3.23 -20.21 -5.13
N GLY A 285 3.87 -20.97 -4.26
CA GLY A 285 3.54 -21.03 -2.84
C GLY A 285 3.63 -19.66 -2.16
N GLN A 286 4.67 -18.88 -2.42
CA GLN A 286 4.83 -17.54 -1.88
C GLN A 286 3.73 -16.59 -2.37
N LEU A 287 3.42 -16.62 -3.67
CA LEU A 287 2.35 -15.80 -4.25
C LEU A 287 1.00 -16.18 -3.65
N MET A 288 0.70 -17.48 -3.57
CA MET A 288 -0.56 -17.98 -3.01
C MET A 288 -0.71 -17.59 -1.53
N CYS A 289 0.32 -17.77 -0.70
CA CYS A 289 0.28 -17.36 0.71
C CYS A 289 -0.05 -15.87 0.83
N PHE A 290 0.65 -15.01 0.09
CA PHE A 290 0.42 -13.57 0.16
C PHE A 290 -1.00 -13.18 -0.31
N PHE A 291 -1.46 -13.72 -1.44
CA PHE A 291 -2.80 -13.41 -1.95
C PHE A 291 -3.92 -14.01 -1.08
N THR A 292 -3.65 -15.13 -0.38
CA THR A 292 -4.55 -15.66 0.65
C THR A 292 -4.75 -14.65 1.78
N ASP A 293 -3.65 -14.06 2.26
CA ASP A 293 -3.68 -13.05 3.33
C ASP A 293 -4.43 -11.78 2.91
N LEU A 294 -4.48 -11.48 1.61
CA LEU A 294 -5.33 -10.40 1.08
C LEU A 294 -6.82 -10.78 1.00
N GLY A 295 -7.14 -12.09 1.00
CA GLY A 295 -8.51 -12.60 0.96
C GLY A 295 -9.00 -13.07 -0.40
N PHE A 296 -8.11 -13.35 -1.37
CA PHE A 296 -8.46 -13.95 -2.66
C PHE A 296 -8.79 -15.43 -2.54
N ALA A 297 -9.70 -15.90 -3.38
CA ALA A 297 -9.91 -17.31 -3.65
C ALA A 297 -9.01 -17.79 -4.81
N PHE A 298 -8.77 -19.11 -4.88
CA PHE A 298 -7.91 -19.70 -5.91
C PHE A 298 -8.62 -20.82 -6.67
N PRO A 299 -8.40 -20.92 -7.99
CA PRO A 299 -8.90 -22.05 -8.77
C PRO A 299 -8.09 -23.32 -8.51
N PRO A 300 -8.62 -24.51 -8.83
CA PRO A 300 -7.78 -25.68 -9.05
C PRO A 300 -6.69 -25.37 -10.09
N PHE A 301 -5.45 -25.85 -9.88
CA PHE A 301 -4.30 -25.48 -10.71
C PHE A 301 -4.14 -23.96 -10.78
N SER A 302 -3.95 -23.34 -9.62
CA SER A 302 -3.89 -21.88 -9.41
C SER A 302 -2.76 -21.18 -10.18
N PHE A 303 -1.85 -21.94 -10.79
CA PHE A 303 -0.76 -21.35 -11.55
C PHE A 303 -0.40 -22.16 -12.81
N MET A 304 0.04 -21.46 -13.83
CA MET A 304 0.77 -21.99 -14.97
C MET A 304 2.25 -21.75 -14.78
N GLY A 305 3.06 -22.80 -14.89
CA GLY A 305 4.51 -22.75 -14.74
C GLY A 305 5.25 -23.14 -16.02
N TRP A 306 6.33 -22.41 -16.35
CA TRP A 306 7.25 -22.76 -17.43
C TRP A 306 8.69 -22.53 -17.01
N SER A 307 9.49 -23.58 -17.04
CA SER A 307 10.93 -23.53 -16.86
C SER A 307 11.59 -24.62 -17.69
N ARG A 308 12.83 -24.42 -18.12
CA ARG A 308 13.62 -25.42 -18.85
C ARG A 308 14.80 -25.98 -18.06
N GLY A 309 15.10 -25.43 -16.92
CA GLY A 309 16.22 -25.89 -16.10
C GLY A 309 17.29 -24.84 -15.80
N TRP A 310 18.51 -25.30 -15.47
CA TRP A 310 19.55 -24.47 -14.86
C TRP A 310 20.75 -24.20 -15.77
N THR A 311 20.97 -25.05 -16.78
CA THR A 311 22.18 -25.00 -17.60
C THR A 311 22.07 -23.97 -18.72
N ALA A 312 23.21 -23.60 -19.30
CA ALA A 312 23.25 -22.75 -20.47
C ALA A 312 22.52 -23.37 -21.67
N GLU A 313 22.63 -24.69 -21.82
CA GLU A 313 21.93 -25.47 -22.84
C GLU A 313 20.42 -25.45 -22.65
N ASP A 314 19.95 -25.54 -21.39
CA ASP A 314 18.53 -25.38 -21.05
C ASP A 314 17.99 -24.02 -21.43
N MET A 315 18.82 -22.98 -21.31
CA MET A 315 18.49 -21.60 -21.66
C MET A 315 18.56 -21.33 -23.16
N ASP A 316 19.31 -22.15 -23.92
CA ASP A 316 19.43 -21.98 -25.36
C ASP A 316 18.06 -22.11 -26.04
N LYS A 317 17.79 -21.19 -26.94
CA LYS A 317 16.52 -21.15 -27.69
C LYS A 317 15.26 -21.16 -26.81
N ASN A 318 15.36 -20.77 -25.53
CA ASN A 318 14.23 -20.77 -24.58
C ASN A 318 12.99 -20.05 -25.13
N VAL A 319 13.16 -18.86 -25.69
CA VAL A 319 12.06 -18.08 -26.31
C VAL A 319 11.40 -18.85 -27.47
N MET A 320 12.20 -19.48 -28.32
CA MET A 320 11.68 -20.26 -29.44
C MET A 320 10.90 -21.50 -28.95
N GLN A 321 11.41 -22.20 -27.96
CA GLN A 321 10.76 -23.37 -27.36
C GLN A 321 9.45 -22.96 -26.66
N PHE A 322 9.48 -21.85 -25.92
CA PHE A 322 8.28 -21.30 -25.30
C PHE A 322 7.19 -21.01 -26.34
N LYS A 323 7.54 -20.31 -27.42
CA LYS A 323 6.60 -19.97 -28.50
C LYS A 323 5.98 -21.18 -29.21
N LYS A 324 6.66 -22.33 -29.23
CA LYS A 324 6.20 -23.58 -29.83
C LYS A 324 5.46 -24.50 -28.85
N SER A 325 5.42 -24.15 -27.56
CA SER A 325 4.90 -25.03 -26.52
C SER A 325 3.37 -25.06 -26.51
N GLU A 326 2.79 -26.18 -26.92
CA GLU A 326 1.36 -26.44 -26.78
C GLU A 326 0.92 -26.44 -25.31
N TYR A 327 1.81 -26.87 -24.41
CA TYR A 327 1.55 -26.84 -22.96
C TYR A 327 1.27 -25.43 -22.48
N VAL A 328 2.11 -24.45 -22.83
CA VAL A 328 1.95 -23.05 -22.39
C VAL A 328 0.57 -22.51 -22.79
N PHE A 329 0.16 -22.76 -24.04
CA PHE A 329 -1.14 -22.30 -24.54
C PHE A 329 -2.31 -22.97 -23.79
N ARG A 330 -2.24 -24.29 -23.68
CA ARG A 330 -3.28 -25.06 -22.97
C ARG A 330 -3.38 -24.64 -21.49
N ALA A 331 -2.26 -24.64 -20.77
CA ALA A 331 -2.24 -24.32 -19.34
C ALA A 331 -2.66 -22.87 -19.06
N SER A 332 -2.29 -21.91 -19.93
CA SER A 332 -2.74 -20.52 -19.82
C SER A 332 -4.27 -20.40 -19.98
N ARG A 333 -4.86 -21.16 -20.92
CA ARG A 333 -6.30 -21.19 -21.12
C ARG A 333 -7.01 -21.86 -19.93
N GLU A 334 -6.54 -23.04 -19.52
CA GLU A 334 -7.10 -23.80 -18.39
C GLU A 334 -7.09 -22.97 -17.09
N LEU A 335 -6.03 -22.18 -16.85
CA LEU A 335 -5.97 -21.27 -15.71
C LEU A 335 -7.12 -20.26 -15.72
N ILE A 336 -7.42 -19.66 -16.87
CA ILE A 336 -8.51 -18.69 -17.02
C ILE A 336 -9.88 -19.37 -16.86
N GLU A 337 -10.10 -20.52 -17.53
CA GLU A 337 -11.37 -21.27 -17.45
C GLU A 337 -11.66 -21.69 -16.00
N ASN A 338 -10.65 -22.22 -15.29
CA ASN A 338 -10.78 -22.62 -13.89
C ASN A 338 -11.02 -21.40 -12.96
N ALA A 339 -10.37 -20.27 -13.23
CA ALA A 339 -10.58 -19.05 -12.45
C ALA A 339 -12.02 -18.52 -12.62
N VAL A 340 -12.57 -18.56 -13.83
CA VAL A 340 -13.95 -18.15 -14.10
C VAL A 340 -14.95 -19.08 -13.42
N GLU A 341 -14.72 -20.40 -13.47
CA GLU A 341 -15.60 -21.35 -12.79
C GLU A 341 -15.56 -21.17 -11.26
N THR A 342 -14.37 -20.97 -10.71
CA THR A 342 -14.20 -20.67 -9.27
C THR A 342 -14.92 -19.38 -8.90
N LEU A 343 -14.82 -18.34 -9.70
CA LEU A 343 -15.54 -17.07 -9.47
C LEU A 343 -17.05 -17.29 -9.38
N LYS A 344 -17.62 -18.08 -10.29
CA LYS A 344 -19.05 -18.43 -10.26
C LYS A 344 -19.44 -19.14 -8.96
N GLN A 345 -18.61 -20.09 -8.50
CA GLN A 345 -18.84 -20.82 -7.26
C GLN A 345 -18.79 -19.89 -6.06
N VAL A 346 -17.77 -19.04 -5.95
CA VAL A 346 -17.62 -18.08 -4.85
C VAL A 346 -18.79 -17.10 -4.81
N LYS A 347 -19.21 -16.56 -5.95
CA LYS A 347 -20.37 -15.65 -6.01
C LYS A 347 -21.69 -16.36 -5.63
N ARG A 348 -21.88 -17.64 -5.99
CA ARG A 348 -23.05 -18.43 -5.56
C ARG A 348 -23.06 -18.67 -4.05
N MET A 349 -21.91 -19.00 -3.46
CA MET A 349 -21.80 -19.22 -2.01
C MET A 349 -22.13 -17.95 -1.24
N ASP A 350 -21.68 -16.80 -1.68
CA ASP A 350 -21.99 -15.51 -1.03
C ASP A 350 -23.48 -15.17 -1.13
N ALA A 351 -24.10 -15.41 -2.29
CA ALA A 351 -25.53 -15.19 -2.50
C ALA A 351 -26.42 -16.13 -1.66
N SER A 352 -25.94 -17.32 -1.34
CA SER A 352 -26.69 -18.31 -0.51
C SER A 352 -26.61 -18.03 0.99
N ASN A 353 -26.00 -16.93 1.43
CA ASN A 353 -25.81 -16.58 2.86
C ASN A 353 -25.15 -17.71 3.70
N ILE A 354 -24.38 -18.59 3.08
CA ILE A 354 -23.50 -19.48 3.81
C ILE A 354 -22.46 -18.55 4.45
N SER A 355 -22.73 -18.17 5.70
CA SER A 355 -21.85 -17.30 6.46
C SER A 355 -20.44 -17.91 6.44
N ALA A 356 -19.46 -17.15 5.91
CA ALA A 356 -18.07 -17.46 6.22
C ALA A 356 -17.95 -17.69 7.75
N PRO A 357 -17.17 -18.67 8.19
CA PRO A 357 -17.00 -18.88 9.63
C PRO A 357 -16.64 -17.54 10.22
N LYS A 358 -17.44 -17.10 11.21
CA LYS A 358 -17.17 -15.84 11.92
C LYS A 358 -15.72 -15.92 12.37
N PRO A 359 -14.90 -14.87 12.13
CA PRO A 359 -13.57 -14.84 12.71
C PRO A 359 -13.75 -15.14 14.19
N ARG A 360 -13.02 -16.12 14.71
CA ARG A 360 -13.06 -16.46 16.13
C ARG A 360 -12.85 -15.15 16.87
N LYS A 361 -13.84 -14.73 17.66
CA LYS A 361 -13.58 -13.73 18.70
C LYS A 361 -12.36 -14.27 19.43
N ASN A 362 -11.35 -13.43 19.64
CA ASN A 362 -10.19 -13.78 20.41
C ASN A 362 -10.67 -14.57 21.65
N ASP A 363 -10.63 -15.88 21.53
CA ASP A 363 -10.77 -16.73 22.68
C ASP A 363 -9.59 -16.36 23.57
N SER A 364 -9.80 -16.33 24.83
CA SER A 364 -9.00 -15.89 25.98
C SER A 364 -7.48 -16.23 26.02
N TRP A 365 -6.86 -16.58 24.92
CA TRP A 365 -5.43 -16.84 24.83
C TRP A 365 -4.56 -15.59 24.95
N SER A 366 -5.13 -14.40 24.77
CA SER A 366 -4.41 -13.12 24.88
C SER A 366 -4.42 -12.52 26.28
N THR A 367 -5.11 -13.13 27.24
CA THR A 367 -5.20 -12.64 28.62
C THR A 367 -4.24 -13.31 29.59
N GLU A 368 -3.48 -14.34 29.15
CA GLU A 368 -2.49 -15.03 29.99
C GLU A 368 -1.03 -14.71 29.66
N ILE A 369 -0.75 -13.80 28.73
CA ILE A 369 0.59 -13.19 28.63
C ILE A 369 0.65 -12.10 29.67
N GLU A 370 0.98 -12.46 30.91
CA GLU A 370 1.38 -11.51 31.95
C GLU A 370 2.46 -10.61 31.40
N ASN A 371 2.22 -9.31 31.48
CA ASN A 371 3.16 -8.25 31.12
C ASN A 371 4.44 -8.43 31.96
N PRO A 372 5.61 -8.78 31.42
CA PRO A 372 6.81 -8.98 32.22
C PRO A 372 7.42 -7.69 32.79
N GLU A 373 6.82 -6.52 32.55
CA GLU A 373 7.36 -5.22 32.94
C GLU A 373 6.73 -4.60 34.21
N GLN A 374 6.02 -5.37 35.04
CA GLN A 374 5.48 -4.85 36.29
C GLN A 374 6.23 -5.31 37.55
N ASN A 375 7.40 -5.93 37.42
CA ASN A 375 8.28 -6.22 38.56
C ASN A 375 9.70 -5.75 38.27
N HIS A 376 9.93 -4.43 38.34
CA HIS A 376 11.19 -3.84 38.87
C HIS A 376 10.98 -2.36 39.12
#